data_b3bdae3cc00ed25f63b5c96274c5d9ca
#
_entry.id   b3bdae3cc00ed25f63b5c96274c5d9ca
#
_cell.length_a   1.000
_cell.length_b   1.000
_cell.length_c   1.000
_cell.angle_alpha   90.00
_cell.angle_beta   90.00
_cell.angle_gamma   90.00
#
_symmetry.space_group_name_H-M   'P 1'
#
loop_
_entity.id
_entity.type
_entity.pdbx_description
1 polymer ?
#
loop_
_entity_poly.entity_id
_entity_poly.type
_entity_poly.pdbx_seq_one_letter_code
_entity_poly.pdbx_strand_id
1 'polypeptide(L)'
;MSAIQIKQRPFMTCPELFQDIPAFIAEILARRGVASTQELELKLKHLLAPSLKGLNEAIQLMDAAIDQQHKIVIVGDYDADGATSTALMVLALKEMGADVHYLVPDRFKYGYGL
;
A
#
# COMPACT_ATOMS: atom_id res chain seq x y z
N MET A 1 25.97 -12.38 -23.30
CA MET A 1 24.57 -11.96 -23.04
C MET A 1 23.82 -13.18 -22.54
N SER A 2 23.36 -13.20 -21.27
CA SER A 2 22.53 -14.30 -20.77
C SER A 2 21.14 -14.21 -21.39
N ALA A 3 20.64 -15.31 -21.95
CA ALA A 3 19.30 -15.37 -22.52
C ALA A 3 18.26 -15.16 -21.42
N ILE A 4 17.28 -14.31 -21.70
CA ILE A 4 16.12 -14.10 -20.82
C ILE A 4 15.29 -15.38 -20.83
N GLN A 5 15.16 -16.03 -19.66
CA GLN A 5 14.28 -17.19 -19.49
C GLN A 5 12.94 -16.75 -18.92
N ILE A 6 11.88 -17.02 -19.66
CA ILE A 6 10.51 -16.84 -19.16
C ILE A 6 10.12 -18.13 -18.42
N LYS A 7 9.89 -18.04 -17.11
CA LYS A 7 9.38 -19.14 -16.28
C LYS A 7 7.93 -18.88 -15.92
N GLN A 8 7.06 -19.82 -16.24
CA GLN A 8 5.69 -19.79 -15.76
C GLN A 8 5.64 -20.29 -14.31
N ARG A 9 4.86 -19.61 -13.47
CA ARG A 9 4.61 -20.11 -12.10
C ARG A 9 3.79 -21.41 -12.17
N PRO A 10 4.18 -22.46 -11.42
CA PRO A 10 3.30 -23.60 -11.23
C PRO A 10 2.04 -23.15 -10.51
N PHE A 11 0.93 -23.80 -10.79
CA PHE A 11 -0.33 -23.56 -10.07
C PHE A 11 -1.06 -24.89 -9.83
N MET A 12 -1.82 -24.95 -8.75
CA MET A 12 -2.77 -26.04 -8.54
C MET A 12 -4.07 -25.66 -9.24
N THR A 13 -4.55 -26.51 -10.11
CA THR A 13 -5.88 -26.35 -10.70
C THR A 13 -6.94 -26.50 -9.61
N CYS A 14 -7.73 -25.46 -9.42
CA CYS A 14 -8.90 -25.51 -8.57
C CYS A 14 -10.12 -25.09 -9.40
N PRO A 15 -10.61 -26.00 -10.29
CA PRO A 15 -11.67 -25.67 -11.25
C PRO A 15 -12.98 -25.26 -10.58
N GLU A 16 -13.24 -25.79 -9.38
CA GLU A 16 -14.50 -25.58 -8.65
C GLU A 16 -14.61 -24.18 -8.02
N LEU A 17 -13.48 -23.54 -7.74
CA LEU A 17 -13.45 -22.23 -7.09
C LEU A 17 -13.78 -21.05 -8.03
N PHE A 18 -13.74 -21.28 -9.34
CA PHE A 18 -13.86 -20.21 -10.34
C PHE A 18 -14.92 -20.52 -11.41
N GLN A 19 -16.01 -21.23 -11.04
CA GLN A 19 -17.04 -21.67 -11.98
C GLN A 19 -17.66 -20.53 -12.80
N ASP A 20 -17.75 -19.33 -12.22
CA ASP A 20 -18.34 -18.16 -12.86
C ASP A 20 -17.29 -17.24 -13.54
N ILE A 21 -16.03 -17.65 -13.57
CA ILE A 21 -14.95 -16.86 -14.13
C ILE A 21 -14.42 -17.55 -15.40
N PRO A 22 -14.19 -16.79 -16.50
CA PRO A 22 -13.58 -17.37 -17.70
C PRO A 22 -12.27 -18.11 -17.41
N ALA A 23 -12.12 -19.30 -17.96
CA ALA A 23 -11.03 -20.23 -17.63
C ALA A 23 -9.63 -19.61 -17.67
N PHE A 24 -9.35 -18.74 -18.66
CA PHE A 24 -8.05 -18.08 -18.77
C PHE A 24 -7.80 -17.08 -17.61
N ILE A 25 -8.84 -16.40 -17.11
CA ILE A 25 -8.74 -15.51 -15.96
C ILE A 25 -8.55 -16.34 -14.68
N ALA A 26 -9.31 -17.42 -14.54
CA ALA A 26 -9.16 -18.35 -13.41
C ALA A 26 -7.73 -18.90 -13.32
N GLU A 27 -7.13 -19.26 -14.46
CA GLU A 27 -5.73 -19.69 -14.50
C GLU A 27 -4.75 -18.59 -14.05
N ILE A 28 -4.94 -17.36 -14.49
CA ILE A 28 -4.11 -16.22 -14.07
C ILE A 28 -4.21 -15.99 -12.57
N LEU A 29 -5.42 -16.03 -12.03
CA LEU A 29 -5.68 -15.85 -10.59
C LEU A 29 -5.02 -16.98 -9.76
N ALA A 30 -5.18 -18.23 -10.18
CA ALA A 30 -4.55 -19.38 -9.54
C ALA A 30 -3.02 -19.28 -9.55
N ARG A 31 -2.41 -18.85 -10.67
CA ARG A 31 -0.98 -18.61 -10.77
C ARG A 31 -0.49 -17.45 -9.89
N ARG A 32 -1.38 -16.55 -9.48
CA ARG A 32 -1.11 -15.48 -8.53
C ARG A 32 -1.33 -15.87 -7.07
N GLY A 33 -1.78 -17.11 -6.83
CA GLY A 33 -1.99 -17.65 -5.50
C GLY A 33 -3.38 -17.32 -4.92
N VAL A 34 -4.32 -16.86 -5.74
CA VAL A 34 -5.72 -16.69 -5.31
C VAL A 34 -6.31 -18.08 -5.10
N ALA A 35 -6.73 -18.38 -3.88
CA ALA A 35 -7.22 -19.70 -3.48
C ALA A 35 -8.75 -19.75 -3.32
N SER A 36 -9.43 -18.60 -3.27
CA SER A 36 -10.88 -18.54 -3.11
C SER A 36 -11.49 -17.34 -3.82
N THR A 37 -12.77 -17.44 -4.16
CA THR A 37 -13.55 -16.32 -4.71
C THR A 37 -13.73 -15.18 -3.71
N GLN A 38 -13.65 -15.47 -2.40
CA GLN A 38 -13.73 -14.43 -1.35
C GLN A 38 -12.58 -13.43 -1.43
N GLU A 39 -11.40 -13.86 -1.88
CA GLU A 39 -10.25 -12.99 -2.08
C GLU A 39 -10.45 -11.98 -3.21
N LEU A 40 -11.44 -12.21 -4.09
CA LEU A 40 -11.81 -11.32 -5.18
C LEU A 40 -12.89 -10.31 -4.76
N GLU A 41 -13.47 -10.44 -3.56
CA GLU A 41 -14.45 -9.50 -3.06
C GLU A 41 -13.78 -8.20 -2.55
N LEU A 42 -13.86 -7.15 -3.33
CA LEU A 42 -13.33 -5.82 -2.99
C LEU A 42 -14.27 -5.05 -2.05
N LYS A 43 -14.50 -5.59 -0.84
CA LYS A 43 -15.33 -4.95 0.19
C LYS A 43 -14.47 -4.45 1.35
N LEU A 44 -14.83 -3.30 1.92
CA LEU A 44 -14.09 -2.71 3.05
C LEU A 44 -13.93 -3.68 4.24
N LYS A 45 -14.92 -4.53 4.48
CA LYS A 45 -14.87 -5.56 5.55
C LYS A 45 -13.76 -6.61 5.36
N HIS A 46 -13.20 -6.72 4.15
CA HIS A 46 -12.12 -7.66 3.82
C HIS A 46 -10.74 -7.00 3.82
N LEU A 47 -10.66 -5.72 4.17
CA LEU A 47 -9.36 -5.07 4.37
C LEU A 47 -8.60 -5.78 5.50
N LEU A 48 -7.32 -6.01 5.27
CA LEU A 48 -6.44 -6.53 6.31
C LEU A 48 -6.30 -5.51 7.43
N ALA A 49 -6.25 -5.98 8.66
CA ALA A 49 -5.90 -5.13 9.77
C ALA A 49 -4.49 -4.52 9.56
N PRO A 50 -4.26 -3.26 9.93
CA PRO A 50 -2.94 -2.65 9.83
C PRO A 50 -1.91 -3.51 10.58
N SER A 51 -0.90 -4.01 9.88
CA SER A 51 0.16 -4.84 10.45
C SER A 51 1.47 -4.49 9.77
N LEU A 52 2.10 -3.42 10.25
CA LEU A 52 3.40 -2.97 9.77
C LEU A 52 4.45 -3.24 10.84
N LYS A 53 5.62 -3.73 10.41
CA LYS A 53 6.78 -3.84 11.31
C LYS A 53 7.15 -2.45 11.83
N GLY A 54 7.29 -2.31 13.14
CA GLY A 54 7.63 -1.05 13.78
C GLY A 54 6.46 -0.07 13.93
N LEU A 55 5.20 -0.51 13.72
CA LEU A 55 4.04 0.38 13.83
C LEU A 55 3.88 0.98 15.22
N ASN A 56 4.06 0.18 16.28
CA ASN A 56 3.92 0.66 17.66
C ASN A 56 4.99 1.70 18.00
N GLU A 57 6.22 1.46 17.59
CA GLU A 57 7.33 2.40 17.79
C GLU A 57 7.10 3.70 17.01
N ALA A 58 6.58 3.62 15.79
CA ALA A 58 6.23 4.79 14.99
C ALA A 58 5.09 5.60 15.64
N ILE A 59 4.07 4.95 16.20
CA ILE A 59 2.99 5.61 16.91
C ILE A 59 3.54 6.34 18.15
N GLN A 60 4.38 5.70 18.95
CA GLN A 60 4.98 6.34 20.13
C GLN A 60 5.82 7.57 19.78
N LEU A 61 6.59 7.50 18.70
CA LEU A 61 7.36 8.65 18.21
C LEU A 61 6.46 9.79 17.75
N MET A 62 5.35 9.45 17.06
CA MET A 62 4.38 10.43 16.60
C MET A 62 3.67 11.11 17.77
N ASP A 63 3.19 10.35 18.75
CA ASP A 63 2.55 10.87 19.96
C ASP A 63 3.50 11.81 20.71
N ALA A 64 4.75 11.41 20.93
CA ALA A 64 5.74 12.26 21.56
C ALA A 64 6.02 13.55 20.77
N ALA A 65 6.04 13.47 19.44
CA ALA A 65 6.25 14.66 18.60
C ALA A 65 5.06 15.64 18.68
N ILE A 66 3.83 15.11 18.76
CA ILE A 66 2.62 15.93 18.94
C ILE A 66 2.63 16.60 20.32
N ASP A 67 2.85 15.84 21.38
CA ASP A 67 2.85 16.33 22.75
C ASP A 67 3.92 17.41 22.98
N GLN A 68 5.10 17.24 22.37
CA GLN A 68 6.21 18.19 22.48
C GLN A 68 6.14 19.32 21.46
N GLN A 69 5.09 19.36 20.65
CA GLN A 69 4.92 20.37 19.58
C GLN A 69 6.11 20.42 18.62
N HIS A 70 6.70 19.24 18.33
CA HIS A 70 7.74 19.14 17.33
C HIS A 70 7.16 19.31 15.93
N LYS A 71 7.95 19.91 15.05
CA LYS A 71 7.58 20.04 13.64
C LYS A 71 7.61 18.67 12.96
N ILE A 72 6.47 18.27 12.40
CA ILE A 72 6.30 17.03 11.63
C ILE A 72 6.27 17.38 10.15
N VAL A 73 7.08 16.71 9.34
CA VAL A 73 7.09 16.90 7.89
C VAL A 73 6.68 15.59 7.22
N ILE A 74 5.57 15.61 6.47
CA ILE A 74 5.12 14.51 5.65
C ILE A 74 5.78 14.62 4.28
N VAL A 75 6.58 13.64 3.92
CA VAL A 75 7.19 13.56 2.58
C VAL A 75 6.31 12.66 1.74
N GLY A 76 5.63 13.25 0.76
CA GLY A 76 4.69 12.55 -0.13
C GLY A 76 5.22 12.40 -1.53
N ASP A 77 4.66 11.44 -2.27
CA ASP A 77 4.87 11.33 -3.71
C ASP A 77 3.89 12.24 -4.46
N TYR A 78 4.18 12.55 -5.72
CA TYR A 78 3.37 13.50 -6.50
C TYR A 78 2.25 12.86 -7.33
N ASP A 79 2.17 11.52 -7.35
CA ASP A 79 1.08 10.83 -8.01
C ASP A 79 -0.24 10.91 -7.21
N ALA A 80 -1.33 10.35 -7.74
CA ALA A 80 -2.65 10.55 -7.18
C ALA A 80 -2.80 9.95 -5.77
N ASP A 81 -2.21 8.79 -5.51
CA ASP A 81 -2.26 8.14 -4.19
C ASP A 81 -1.26 8.78 -3.21
N GLY A 82 -0.11 9.24 -3.67
CA GLY A 82 0.80 10.07 -2.88
C GLY A 82 0.16 11.38 -2.44
N ALA A 83 -0.53 12.07 -3.34
CA ALA A 83 -1.24 13.31 -3.02
C ALA A 83 -2.37 13.09 -2.01
N THR A 84 -3.20 12.04 -2.21
CA THR A 84 -4.33 11.75 -1.31
C THR A 84 -3.87 11.26 0.06
N SER A 85 -2.85 10.42 0.15
CA SER A 85 -2.29 9.96 1.43
C SER A 85 -1.61 11.10 2.19
N THR A 86 -0.87 11.96 1.51
CA THR A 86 -0.29 13.17 2.12
C THR A 86 -1.36 14.09 2.67
N ALA A 87 -2.41 14.37 1.90
CA ALA A 87 -3.52 15.20 2.35
C ALA A 87 -4.21 14.60 3.58
N LEU A 88 -4.48 13.28 3.57
CA LEU A 88 -5.10 12.58 4.70
C LEU A 88 -4.25 12.71 5.97
N MET A 89 -2.95 12.45 5.88
CA MET A 89 -2.04 12.55 7.03
C MET A 89 -1.95 13.99 7.56
N VAL A 90 -1.82 14.98 6.68
CA VAL A 90 -1.75 16.39 7.09
C VAL A 90 -3.04 16.83 7.79
N LEU A 91 -4.20 16.44 7.26
CA LEU A 91 -5.50 16.78 7.87
C LEU A 91 -5.66 16.11 9.24
N ALA A 92 -5.39 14.80 9.33
CA ALA A 92 -5.52 14.06 10.57
C ALA A 92 -4.58 14.60 11.67
N LEU A 93 -3.31 14.85 11.35
CA LEU A 93 -2.35 15.39 12.32
C LEU A 93 -2.69 16.83 12.75
N LYS A 94 -3.24 17.66 11.85
CA LYS A 94 -3.75 18.98 12.23
C LYS A 94 -4.92 18.91 13.21
N GLU A 95 -5.85 17.98 13.01
CA GLU A 95 -6.95 17.75 13.94
C GLU A 95 -6.45 17.29 15.31
N MET A 96 -5.34 16.56 15.36
CA MET A 96 -4.64 16.17 16.60
C MET A 96 -3.84 17.31 17.24
N GLY A 97 -3.79 18.49 16.62
CA GLY A 97 -3.07 19.65 17.14
C GLY A 97 -1.57 19.68 16.82
N ALA A 98 -1.09 18.87 15.88
CA ALA A 98 0.32 18.81 15.51
C ALA A 98 0.76 20.01 14.64
N ASP A 99 2.03 20.45 14.81
CA ASP A 99 2.70 21.34 13.86
C ASP A 99 3.18 20.55 12.65
N VAL A 100 2.28 20.40 11.65
CA VAL A 100 2.51 19.53 10.49
C VAL A 100 2.65 20.31 9.20
N HIS A 101 3.66 19.96 8.44
CA HIS A 101 3.98 20.45 7.10
C HIS A 101 4.08 19.28 6.13
N TYR A 102 4.14 19.59 4.84
CA TYR A 102 4.39 18.56 3.83
C TYR A 102 5.42 19.02 2.82
N LEU A 103 6.07 18.05 2.19
CA LEU A 103 7.02 18.23 1.10
C LEU A 103 6.73 17.19 0.02
N VAL A 104 6.63 17.63 -1.22
CA VAL A 104 6.58 16.75 -2.38
C VAL A 104 7.85 16.95 -3.20
N PRO A 105 8.80 16.01 -3.19
CA PRO A 105 10.05 16.15 -3.93
C PRO A 105 9.81 16.16 -5.45
N ASP A 106 10.53 17.03 -6.16
CA ASP A 106 10.56 17.02 -7.62
C ASP A 106 11.45 15.86 -8.11
N ARG A 107 10.81 14.75 -8.55
CA ARG A 107 11.53 13.55 -9.03
C ARG A 107 12.36 13.78 -10.30
N PHE A 108 12.05 14.81 -11.08
CA PHE A 108 12.84 15.14 -12.26
C PHE A 108 14.16 15.80 -11.87
N LYS A 109 14.18 16.49 -10.73
CA LYS A 109 15.36 17.18 -10.21
C LYS A 109 16.19 16.32 -9.26
N TYR A 110 15.54 15.54 -8.40
CA TYR A 110 16.19 14.82 -7.31
C TYR A 110 16.23 13.30 -7.50
N GLY A 111 15.60 12.77 -8.54
CA GLY A 111 15.46 11.34 -8.75
C GLY A 111 14.21 10.75 -8.07
N TYR A 112 14.06 9.44 -8.19
CA TYR A 112 12.92 8.70 -7.64
C TYR A 112 13.28 8.14 -6.27
N GLY A 113 12.47 8.45 -5.26
CA GLY A 113 12.68 8.02 -3.88
C GLY A 113 13.17 9.14 -2.96
N LEU A 114 13.48 8.74 -1.73
CA LEU A 114 14.05 9.60 -0.68
C LEU A 114 15.55 9.43 -0.62
#